data_37346559d05bbe2180e25449e113e153
#
_entry.id   37346559d05bbe2180e25449e113e153
#
_cell.length_a   1.000
_cell.length_b   1.000
_cell.length_c   1.000
_cell.angle_alpha   90.00
_cell.angle_beta   90.00
_cell.angle_gamma   90.00
#
_symmetry.space_group_name_H-M   'P 1'
#
loop_
_entity.id
_entity.type
_entity.pdbx_description
1 polymer ?
#
loop_
_entity_poly.entity_id
_entity_poly.type
_entity_poly.pdbx_seq_one_letter_code
_entity_poly.pdbx_strand_id
1 'polypeptide(L)'
;MNLTDLEFVIAVERHGSISKAAKELFVAQPNLSKVIRTLEKEFGIVIFERTSKGVVTTSEGQAFIQKAKNIMKDVASLKGEFEDTAVKQEKLRISVPRASYITYAFTKYVNSIPHESQLSISFVECNSTTAINNILSSKYGLGIIRYEMTYEDYFLMFLQLKGLQHETVMEFDYQILLSADSPLALYPVIAEKDLDGYIEIVHGDTQLPSGEYLELPPDGGRGSQADRIYVCERGSQFDLLAMVPHTYMWVSPMPKQTLERYGLVQRSSAGRSRKMKDLLVYQMEHRKNRSEKAFIEMLKGTRDE
;
A
#
# COMPACT_ATOMS: atom_id res chain seq x y z
N MET A 1 17.84 21.36 20.70
CA MET A 1 17.72 20.08 19.93
C MET A 1 18.58 20.15 18.67
N ASN A 2 19.34 19.08 18.33
CA ASN A 2 20.08 18.92 17.07
C ASN A 2 19.84 17.51 16.51
N LEU A 3 20.39 17.22 15.32
CA LEU A 3 20.16 15.92 14.66
C LEU A 3 20.74 14.73 15.43
N THR A 4 21.88 14.92 16.07
CA THR A 4 22.51 13.89 16.92
C THR A 4 21.62 13.54 18.11
N ASP A 5 20.93 14.53 18.70
CA ASP A 5 20.00 14.29 19.79
C ASP A 5 18.84 13.37 19.34
N LEU A 6 18.37 13.52 18.09
CA LEU A 6 17.34 12.65 17.51
C LEU A 6 17.87 11.23 17.25
N GLU A 7 19.09 11.07 16.75
CA GLU A 7 19.76 9.77 16.59
C GLU A 7 19.83 9.03 17.93
N PHE A 8 20.17 9.75 19.00
CA PHE A 8 20.28 9.19 20.34
C PHE A 8 18.95 8.61 20.83
N VAL A 9 17.86 9.35 20.68
CA VAL A 9 16.52 8.90 21.09
C VAL A 9 16.07 7.69 20.28
N ILE A 10 16.29 7.69 18.97
CA ILE A 10 15.97 6.57 18.07
C ILE A 10 16.77 5.31 18.44
N ALA A 11 18.06 5.46 18.78
CA ALA A 11 18.89 4.33 19.21
C ALA A 11 18.41 3.75 20.55
N VAL A 12 18.02 4.59 21.50
CA VAL A 12 17.50 4.12 22.80
C VAL A 12 16.19 3.35 22.62
N GLU A 13 15.29 3.83 21.79
CA GLU A 13 14.04 3.10 21.47
C GLU A 13 14.33 1.74 20.86
N ARG A 14 15.23 1.67 19.87
CA ARG A 14 15.61 0.42 19.19
C ARG A 14 16.19 -0.63 20.16
N HIS A 15 16.99 -0.22 21.14
CA HIS A 15 17.65 -1.13 22.08
C HIS A 15 16.86 -1.39 23.36
N GLY A 16 15.84 -0.61 23.66
CA GLY A 16 15.14 -0.67 24.95
C GLY A 16 16.06 -0.43 26.15
N SER A 17 17.26 0.19 25.93
CA SER A 17 18.29 0.36 26.96
C SER A 17 19.23 1.49 26.63
N ILE A 18 19.33 2.47 27.54
CA ILE A 18 20.26 3.61 27.40
C ILE A 18 21.71 3.13 27.35
N SER A 19 22.08 2.13 28.16
CA SER A 19 23.46 1.63 28.22
C SER A 19 23.87 0.89 26.95
N LYS A 20 22.95 0.13 26.33
CA LYS A 20 23.20 -0.56 25.03
C LYS A 20 23.30 0.46 23.90
N ALA A 21 22.39 1.44 23.85
CA ALA A 21 22.42 2.51 22.86
C ALA A 21 23.71 3.34 22.95
N ALA A 22 24.14 3.68 24.18
CA ALA A 22 25.39 4.42 24.42
C ALA A 22 26.62 3.65 23.89
N LYS A 23 26.69 2.34 24.08
CA LYS A 23 27.74 1.49 23.53
C LYS A 23 27.77 1.49 22.00
N GLU A 24 26.62 1.34 21.35
CA GLU A 24 26.52 1.38 19.90
C GLU A 24 26.95 2.73 19.32
N LEU A 25 26.55 3.82 19.98
CA LEU A 25 26.85 5.18 19.53
C LEU A 25 28.24 5.68 19.96
N PHE A 26 29.01 4.84 20.64
CA PHE A 26 30.35 5.17 21.17
C PHE A 26 30.35 6.43 22.06
N VAL A 27 29.30 6.62 22.87
CA VAL A 27 29.19 7.75 23.82
C VAL A 27 29.07 7.29 25.26
N ALA A 28 29.41 8.15 26.19
CA ALA A 28 29.21 7.86 27.60
C ALA A 28 27.72 7.85 27.96
N GLN A 29 27.28 6.82 28.68
CA GLN A 29 25.86 6.66 29.08
C GLN A 29 25.32 7.90 29.86
N PRO A 30 26.07 8.59 30.75
CA PRO A 30 25.58 9.82 31.38
C PRO A 30 25.24 10.93 30.37
N ASN A 31 26.02 11.06 29.28
CA ASN A 31 25.79 12.06 28.26
C ASN A 31 24.49 11.77 27.51
N LEU A 32 24.28 10.51 27.12
CA LEU A 32 23.05 10.08 26.45
C LEU A 32 21.82 10.32 27.35
N SER A 33 21.91 9.97 28.65
CA SER A 33 20.84 10.25 29.61
C SER A 33 20.58 11.75 29.79
N LYS A 34 21.60 12.60 29.72
CA LYS A 34 21.45 14.05 29.81
C LYS A 34 20.75 14.61 28.60
N VAL A 35 21.10 14.14 27.40
CA VAL A 35 20.42 14.56 26.14
C VAL A 35 18.93 14.23 26.19
N ILE A 36 18.56 13.00 26.56
CA ILE A 36 17.16 12.60 26.69
C ILE A 36 16.40 13.52 27.64
N ARG A 37 16.91 13.77 28.85
CA ARG A 37 16.28 14.69 29.82
C ARG A 37 16.14 16.11 29.26
N THR A 38 17.12 16.57 28.48
CA THR A 38 17.10 17.91 27.89
C THR A 38 15.98 17.99 26.85
N LEU A 39 15.81 16.96 26.00
CA LEU A 39 14.72 16.89 25.04
C LEU A 39 13.35 16.80 25.73
N GLU A 40 13.22 15.94 26.74
CA GLU A 40 11.97 15.82 27.52
C GLU A 40 11.56 17.16 28.15
N LYS A 41 12.54 17.90 28.69
CA LYS A 41 12.30 19.23 29.24
C LYS A 41 11.96 20.27 28.17
N GLU A 42 12.64 20.24 27.02
CA GLU A 42 12.45 21.18 25.91
C GLU A 42 11.05 21.06 25.31
N PHE A 43 10.55 19.82 25.17
CA PHE A 43 9.24 19.52 24.58
C PHE A 43 8.11 19.35 25.60
N GLY A 44 8.42 19.33 26.90
CA GLY A 44 7.42 19.17 27.97
C GLY A 44 6.76 17.79 27.99
N ILE A 45 7.44 16.75 27.51
CA ILE A 45 6.93 15.38 27.41
C ILE A 45 7.89 14.41 28.13
N VAL A 46 7.38 13.22 28.46
CA VAL A 46 8.20 12.09 28.89
C VAL A 46 8.34 11.16 27.69
N ILE A 47 9.59 10.98 27.20
CA ILE A 47 9.84 10.12 26.03
C ILE A 47 9.97 8.66 26.48
N PHE A 48 10.69 8.42 27.60
CA PHE A 48 10.96 7.09 28.10
C PHE A 48 10.64 6.93 29.57
N GLU A 49 10.01 5.81 29.92
CA GLU A 49 9.85 5.35 31.30
C GLU A 49 10.86 4.25 31.63
N ARG A 50 11.39 4.28 32.85
CA ARG A 50 12.32 3.26 33.35
C ARG A 50 11.53 2.10 33.95
N THR A 51 11.88 0.89 33.55
CA THR A 51 11.34 -0.34 34.10
C THR A 51 12.45 -1.23 34.65
N SER A 52 12.10 -2.28 35.37
CA SER A 52 13.06 -3.29 35.83
C SER A 52 13.80 -4.02 34.72
N LYS A 53 13.24 -3.98 33.49
CA LYS A 53 13.79 -4.66 32.29
C LYS A 53 14.50 -3.69 31.32
N GLY A 54 14.56 -2.40 31.62
CA GLY A 54 15.16 -1.39 30.75
C GLY A 54 14.32 -0.12 30.63
N VAL A 55 14.23 0.45 29.45
CA VAL A 55 13.39 1.63 29.17
C VAL A 55 12.31 1.28 28.15
N VAL A 56 11.12 1.80 28.38
CA VAL A 56 9.95 1.65 27.51
C VAL A 56 9.52 3.04 27.05
N THR A 57 9.11 3.15 25.80
CA THR A 57 8.64 4.40 25.20
C THR A 57 7.21 4.69 25.66
N THR A 58 6.93 5.92 26.07
CA THR A 58 5.56 6.38 26.37
C THR A 58 4.77 6.62 25.06
N SER A 59 3.46 6.84 25.13
CA SER A 59 2.64 7.21 23.98
C SER A 59 3.11 8.51 23.31
N GLU A 60 3.43 9.54 24.13
CA GLU A 60 3.98 10.81 23.65
C GLU A 60 5.38 10.63 23.06
N GLY A 61 6.21 9.80 23.72
CA GLY A 61 7.53 9.42 23.24
C GLY A 61 7.49 8.69 21.90
N GLN A 62 6.51 7.82 21.69
CA GLN A 62 6.33 7.12 20.43
C GLN A 62 5.99 8.08 19.27
N ALA A 63 5.12 9.06 19.53
CA ALA A 63 4.78 10.11 18.56
C ALA A 63 6.00 10.99 18.23
N PHE A 64 6.79 11.36 19.26
CA PHE A 64 8.03 12.13 19.12
C PHE A 64 9.05 11.36 18.27
N ILE A 65 9.33 10.10 18.63
CA ILE A 65 10.30 9.25 17.93
C ILE A 65 9.90 9.03 16.47
N GLN A 66 8.62 8.87 16.18
CA GLN A 66 8.15 8.74 14.81
C GLN A 66 8.47 10.00 13.98
N LYS A 67 8.26 11.19 14.54
CA LYS A 67 8.65 12.46 13.91
C LYS A 67 10.15 12.60 13.77
N ALA A 68 10.91 12.20 14.79
CA ALA A 68 12.37 12.18 14.73
C ALA A 68 12.90 11.28 13.60
N LYS A 69 12.34 10.09 13.44
CA LYS A 69 12.66 9.17 12.32
C LYS A 69 12.37 9.79 10.96
N ASN A 70 11.28 10.55 10.82
CA ASN A 70 10.94 11.24 9.59
C ASN A 70 11.97 12.35 9.26
N ILE A 71 12.35 13.19 10.25
CA ILE A 71 13.38 14.23 10.08
C ILE A 71 14.70 13.60 9.64
N MET A 72 15.13 12.52 10.30
CA MET A 72 16.38 11.83 9.93
C MET A 72 16.35 11.25 8.53
N LYS A 73 15.18 10.77 8.08
CA LYS A 73 14.95 10.29 6.71
C LYS A 73 15.08 11.44 5.70
N ASP A 74 14.51 12.62 6.01
CA ASP A 74 14.59 13.79 5.15
C ASP A 74 16.02 14.30 5.01
N VAL A 75 16.78 14.30 6.11
CA VAL A 75 18.23 14.63 6.10
C VAL A 75 19.03 13.62 5.27
N ALA A 76 18.73 12.33 5.39
CA ALA A 76 19.37 11.28 4.59
C ALA A 76 19.02 11.43 3.08
N SER A 77 17.76 11.82 2.76
CA SER A 77 17.35 12.12 1.40
C SER A 77 18.09 13.31 0.84
N LEU A 78 18.22 14.39 1.62
CA LEU A 78 18.96 15.59 1.23
C LEU A 78 20.43 15.24 0.92
N LYS A 79 21.10 14.47 1.77
CA LYS A 79 22.47 14.01 1.49
C LYS A 79 22.54 13.19 0.20
N GLY A 80 21.63 12.23 0.00
CA GLY A 80 21.60 11.39 -1.19
C GLY A 80 21.27 12.13 -2.49
N GLU A 81 20.62 13.31 -2.42
CA GLU A 81 20.37 14.15 -3.60
C GLU A 81 21.64 14.88 -4.08
N PHE A 82 22.60 15.11 -3.20
CA PHE A 82 23.84 15.87 -3.47
C PHE A 82 25.10 15.00 -3.47
N GLU A 83 25.01 13.73 -3.04
CA GLU A 83 26.09 12.77 -3.24
C GLU A 83 26.06 12.29 -4.70
N ASP A 84 27.04 12.77 -5.48
CA ASP A 84 27.32 12.39 -6.86
C ASP A 84 27.91 10.95 -6.87
N THR A 85 27.12 9.96 -6.40
CA THR A 85 27.51 8.57 -6.46
C THR A 85 27.33 8.09 -7.90
N ALA A 86 28.40 7.64 -8.52
CA ALA A 86 28.47 7.13 -9.90
C ALA A 86 27.47 5.99 -10.20
N VAL A 87 26.80 5.45 -9.21
CA VAL A 87 25.79 4.39 -9.33
C VAL A 87 24.40 5.01 -9.15
N LYS A 88 23.62 5.06 -10.23
CA LYS A 88 22.23 5.51 -10.19
C LYS A 88 21.41 4.61 -9.28
N GLN A 89 20.90 5.16 -8.18
CA GLN A 89 20.01 4.45 -7.28
C GLN A 89 18.55 4.72 -7.67
N GLU A 90 17.83 3.66 -8.04
CA GLU A 90 16.39 3.72 -8.31
C GLU A 90 15.62 3.42 -7.02
N LYS A 91 14.87 4.42 -6.55
CA LYS A 91 14.10 4.34 -5.29
C LYS A 91 12.61 4.49 -5.57
N LEU A 92 11.84 3.42 -5.36
CA LEU A 92 10.38 3.45 -5.45
C LEU A 92 9.75 2.73 -4.25
N ARG A 93 8.87 3.41 -3.55
CA ARG A 93 8.08 2.83 -2.46
C ARG A 93 6.62 3.19 -2.68
N ILE A 94 5.80 2.19 -3.04
CA ILE A 94 4.40 2.39 -3.38
C ILE A 94 3.50 1.29 -2.81
N SER A 95 2.33 1.69 -2.33
CA SER A 95 1.23 0.80 -1.94
C SER A 95 0.13 0.89 -2.98
N VAL A 96 -0.37 -0.25 -3.48
CA VAL A 96 -1.32 -0.30 -4.59
C VAL A 96 -2.46 -1.28 -4.31
N PRO A 97 -3.64 -1.12 -4.93
CA PRO A 97 -4.66 -2.16 -4.90
C PRO A 97 -4.21 -3.36 -5.75
N ARG A 98 -4.80 -4.53 -5.49
CA ARG A 98 -4.57 -5.72 -6.30
C ARG A 98 -5.15 -5.53 -7.70
N ALA A 99 -4.29 -5.15 -8.66
CA ALA A 99 -4.69 -4.79 -10.01
C ALA A 99 -3.65 -5.22 -11.04
N SER A 100 -4.06 -6.04 -12.00
CA SER A 100 -3.14 -6.60 -13.01
C SER A 100 -2.52 -5.52 -13.89
N TYR A 101 -3.27 -4.48 -14.24
CA TYR A 101 -2.73 -3.37 -15.05
C TYR A 101 -1.65 -2.58 -14.29
N ILE A 102 -1.79 -2.39 -12.97
CA ILE A 102 -0.78 -1.71 -12.15
C ILE A 102 0.49 -2.57 -12.04
N THR A 103 0.34 -3.87 -11.79
CA THR A 103 1.47 -4.81 -11.75
C THR A 103 2.16 -4.89 -13.10
N TYR A 104 1.41 -4.85 -14.20
CA TYR A 104 1.95 -4.84 -15.55
C TYR A 104 2.76 -3.57 -15.83
N ALA A 105 2.23 -2.39 -15.47
CA ALA A 105 2.96 -1.13 -15.55
C ALA A 105 4.24 -1.17 -14.70
N PHE A 106 4.17 -1.74 -13.50
CA PHE A 106 5.33 -1.93 -12.64
C PHE A 106 6.38 -2.85 -13.26
N THR A 107 5.96 -3.95 -13.88
CA THR A 107 6.87 -4.85 -14.60
C THR A 107 7.58 -4.13 -15.76
N LYS A 108 6.83 -3.34 -16.55
CA LYS A 108 7.42 -2.50 -17.62
C LYS A 108 8.44 -1.51 -17.06
N TYR A 109 8.09 -0.84 -15.94
CA TYR A 109 9.00 0.08 -15.27
C TYR A 109 10.29 -0.61 -14.85
N VAL A 110 10.20 -1.74 -14.13
CA VAL A 110 11.39 -2.48 -13.68
C VAL A 110 12.25 -2.93 -14.85
N ASN A 111 11.66 -3.42 -15.95
CA ASN A 111 12.38 -3.82 -17.16
C ASN A 111 13.07 -2.64 -17.87
N SER A 112 12.62 -1.40 -17.66
CA SER A 112 13.24 -0.20 -18.24
C SER A 112 14.45 0.31 -17.46
N ILE A 113 14.69 -0.23 -16.25
CA ILE A 113 15.81 0.19 -15.40
C ILE A 113 17.12 -0.43 -15.93
N PRO A 114 18.19 0.35 -16.12
CA PRO A 114 19.50 -0.17 -16.50
C PRO A 114 20.02 -1.19 -15.48
N HIS A 115 20.64 -2.27 -15.97
CA HIS A 115 21.15 -3.37 -15.12
C HIS A 115 22.20 -2.93 -14.08
N GLU A 116 22.94 -1.85 -14.35
CA GLU A 116 23.96 -1.31 -13.45
C GLU A 116 23.38 -0.47 -12.31
N SER A 117 22.07 -0.22 -12.31
CA SER A 117 21.42 0.59 -11.27
C SER A 117 21.27 -0.19 -9.97
N GLN A 118 21.52 0.47 -8.84
CA GLN A 118 21.12 -0.08 -7.53
C GLN A 118 19.62 0.10 -7.33
N LEU A 119 18.94 -0.99 -6.94
CA LEU A 119 17.50 -0.98 -6.73
C LEU A 119 17.14 -0.94 -5.24
N SER A 120 16.27 -0.01 -4.89
CA SER A 120 15.61 0.04 -3.58
C SER A 120 14.11 0.20 -3.79
N ILE A 121 13.45 -0.89 -4.23
CA ILE A 121 12.05 -0.88 -4.64
C ILE A 121 11.23 -1.66 -3.63
N SER A 122 10.10 -1.06 -3.19
CA SER A 122 9.06 -1.71 -2.38
C SER A 122 7.71 -1.47 -3.03
N PHE A 123 7.13 -2.53 -3.57
CA PHE A 123 5.81 -2.56 -4.20
C PHE A 123 4.91 -3.47 -3.37
N VAL A 124 3.86 -2.91 -2.74
CA VAL A 124 3.00 -3.66 -1.82
C VAL A 124 1.55 -3.55 -2.25
N GLU A 125 0.92 -4.70 -2.45
CA GLU A 125 -0.52 -4.79 -2.70
C GLU A 125 -1.29 -4.81 -1.37
N CYS A 126 -2.25 -3.90 -1.23
CA CYS A 126 -3.06 -3.76 -0.01
C CYS A 126 -4.40 -3.07 -0.30
N ASN A 127 -5.27 -3.01 0.70
CA ASN A 127 -6.52 -2.24 0.61
C ASN A 127 -6.27 -0.73 0.72
N SER A 128 -7.29 0.07 0.38
CA SER A 128 -7.21 1.54 0.34
C SER A 128 -6.88 2.18 1.69
N THR A 129 -7.43 1.66 2.78
CA THR A 129 -7.15 2.16 4.14
C THR A 129 -5.69 1.94 4.52
N THR A 130 -5.16 0.76 4.24
CA THR A 130 -3.74 0.44 4.47
C THR A 130 -2.82 1.32 3.61
N ALA A 131 -3.18 1.55 2.33
CA ALA A 131 -2.42 2.44 1.46
C ALA A 131 -2.37 3.87 2.01
N ILE A 132 -3.49 4.44 2.45
CA ILE A 132 -3.57 5.76 3.08
C ILE A 132 -2.72 5.81 4.35
N ASN A 133 -2.84 4.82 5.24
CA ASN A 133 -2.05 4.77 6.48
C ASN A 133 -0.55 4.68 6.22
N ASN A 134 -0.13 3.96 5.18
CA ASN A 134 1.26 3.87 4.75
C ASN A 134 1.82 5.24 4.30
N ILE A 135 0.99 6.08 3.65
CA ILE A 135 1.36 7.44 3.25
C ILE A 135 1.42 8.36 4.47
N LEU A 136 0.39 8.34 5.33
CA LEU A 136 0.33 9.18 6.53
C LEU A 136 1.48 8.91 7.50
N SER A 137 1.94 7.66 7.59
CA SER A 137 3.10 7.28 8.40
C SER A 137 4.45 7.53 7.71
N SER A 138 4.47 8.13 6.51
CA SER A 138 5.67 8.34 5.68
C SER A 138 6.46 7.06 5.37
N LYS A 139 5.82 5.89 5.52
CA LYS A 139 6.40 4.59 5.19
C LYS A 139 6.56 4.44 3.68
N TYR A 140 5.62 4.99 2.91
CA TYR A 140 5.59 5.03 1.45
C TYR A 140 5.37 6.47 0.97
N GLY A 141 6.01 6.85 -0.16
CA GLY A 141 5.84 8.17 -0.76
C GLY A 141 4.56 8.28 -1.59
N LEU A 142 4.19 7.18 -2.24
CA LEU A 142 3.03 7.07 -3.11
C LEU A 142 2.10 5.95 -2.66
N GLY A 143 0.81 6.12 -2.92
CA GLY A 143 -0.18 5.07 -2.81
C GLY A 143 -1.20 5.18 -3.93
N ILE A 144 -1.76 4.05 -4.35
CA ILE A 144 -2.94 4.02 -5.19
C ILE A 144 -4.07 3.43 -4.35
N ILE A 145 -5.18 4.13 -4.28
CA ILE A 145 -6.40 3.67 -3.61
C ILE A 145 -7.48 3.36 -4.63
N ARG A 146 -8.32 2.40 -4.33
CA ARG A 146 -9.48 2.01 -5.14
C ARG A 146 -10.75 2.11 -4.34
N TYR A 147 -11.78 2.68 -4.94
CA TYR A 147 -13.12 2.72 -4.36
C TYR A 147 -14.20 2.66 -5.45
N GLU A 148 -15.39 2.25 -5.04
CA GLU A 148 -16.57 2.34 -5.89
C GLU A 148 -17.03 3.80 -5.95
N MET A 149 -17.35 4.32 -7.15
CA MET A 149 -17.67 5.74 -7.36
C MET A 149 -18.86 6.25 -6.55
N THR A 150 -19.73 5.34 -6.07
CA THR A 150 -20.77 5.66 -5.08
C THR A 150 -20.23 6.23 -3.76
N TYR A 151 -18.96 5.97 -3.44
CA TYR A 151 -18.27 6.46 -2.24
C TYR A 151 -17.27 7.59 -2.53
N GLU A 152 -17.31 8.22 -3.72
CA GLU A 152 -16.32 9.22 -4.13
C GLU A 152 -16.26 10.39 -3.15
N ASP A 153 -17.41 10.99 -2.79
CA ASP A 153 -17.46 12.13 -1.87
C ASP A 153 -16.83 11.81 -0.51
N TYR A 154 -17.07 10.59 -0.01
CA TYR A 154 -16.46 10.12 1.24
C TYR A 154 -14.94 10.09 1.14
N PHE A 155 -14.39 9.46 0.09
CA PHE A 155 -12.94 9.33 -0.07
C PHE A 155 -12.28 10.67 -0.32
N LEU A 156 -12.85 11.54 -1.15
CA LEU A 156 -12.30 12.86 -1.42
C LEU A 156 -12.28 13.74 -0.16
N MET A 157 -13.38 13.76 0.61
CA MET A 157 -13.44 14.47 1.89
C MET A 157 -12.41 13.89 2.88
N PHE A 158 -12.29 12.57 2.97
CA PHE A 158 -11.32 11.92 3.85
C PHE A 158 -9.87 12.28 3.50
N LEU A 159 -9.50 12.26 2.21
CA LEU A 159 -8.18 12.67 1.74
C LEU A 159 -7.90 14.15 2.07
N GLN A 160 -8.88 15.02 1.85
CA GLN A 160 -8.77 16.44 2.17
C GLN A 160 -8.55 16.68 3.67
N LEU A 161 -9.31 16.01 4.54
CA LEU A 161 -9.16 16.10 5.99
C LEU A 161 -7.79 15.61 6.48
N LYS A 162 -7.18 14.68 5.74
CA LYS A 162 -5.84 14.16 6.03
C LYS A 162 -4.71 14.97 5.37
N GLY A 163 -5.02 16.04 4.64
CA GLY A 163 -4.02 16.86 3.92
C GLY A 163 -3.32 16.11 2.79
N LEU A 164 -4.00 15.13 2.18
CA LEU A 164 -3.43 14.33 1.09
C LEU A 164 -3.85 14.90 -0.27
N GLN A 165 -2.91 14.91 -1.20
CA GLN A 165 -3.14 15.22 -2.61
C GLN A 165 -3.50 13.96 -3.37
N HIS A 166 -4.24 14.09 -4.47
CA HIS A 166 -4.63 12.97 -5.32
C HIS A 166 -4.66 13.33 -6.81
N GLU A 167 -4.45 12.32 -7.66
CA GLU A 167 -4.59 12.39 -9.12
C GLU A 167 -5.36 11.15 -9.58
N THR A 168 -6.29 11.33 -10.53
CA THR A 168 -7.01 10.18 -11.10
C THR A 168 -6.06 9.30 -11.91
N VAL A 169 -5.97 8.03 -11.53
CA VAL A 169 -5.26 7.01 -12.28
C VAL A 169 -6.16 6.43 -13.36
N MET A 170 -7.33 5.89 -12.99
CA MET A 170 -8.23 5.22 -13.92
C MET A 170 -9.66 5.19 -13.38
N GLU A 171 -10.64 5.30 -14.26
CA GLU A 171 -12.06 5.00 -14.01
C GLU A 171 -12.46 3.84 -14.91
N PHE A 172 -13.16 2.85 -14.36
CA PHE A 172 -13.51 1.64 -15.09
C PHE A 172 -14.71 0.93 -14.48
N ASP A 173 -15.37 0.10 -15.28
CA ASP A 173 -16.34 -0.85 -14.77
C ASP A 173 -15.65 -2.16 -14.39
N TYR A 174 -16.00 -2.73 -13.24
CA TYR A 174 -15.56 -4.07 -12.89
C TYR A 174 -16.04 -5.08 -13.93
N GLN A 175 -15.16 -6.02 -14.25
CA GLN A 175 -15.42 -7.11 -15.17
C GLN A 175 -15.39 -8.45 -14.43
N ILE A 176 -16.12 -9.41 -14.98
CA ILE A 176 -16.13 -10.78 -14.48
C ILE A 176 -14.91 -11.50 -15.05
N LEU A 177 -14.04 -11.99 -14.18
CA LEU A 177 -12.88 -12.82 -14.51
C LEU A 177 -13.21 -14.27 -14.20
N LEU A 178 -12.97 -15.16 -15.17
CA LEU A 178 -13.23 -16.60 -15.03
C LEU A 178 -12.27 -17.41 -15.92
N SER A 179 -12.24 -18.74 -15.74
CA SER A 179 -11.47 -19.63 -16.61
C SER A 179 -11.91 -19.50 -18.07
N ALA A 180 -10.95 -19.59 -18.99
CA ALA A 180 -11.24 -19.68 -20.42
C ALA A 180 -12.03 -20.95 -20.78
N ASP A 181 -11.92 -21.99 -19.96
CA ASP A 181 -12.64 -23.26 -20.13
C ASP A 181 -14.06 -23.23 -19.53
N SER A 182 -14.44 -22.13 -18.86
CA SER A 182 -15.79 -21.99 -18.31
C SER A 182 -16.84 -21.90 -19.44
N PRO A 183 -18.01 -22.55 -19.29
CA PRO A 183 -19.12 -22.37 -20.24
C PRO A 183 -19.50 -20.90 -20.43
N LEU A 184 -19.39 -20.06 -19.40
CA LEU A 184 -19.68 -18.63 -19.47
C LEU A 184 -18.64 -17.85 -20.29
N ALA A 185 -17.47 -18.41 -20.56
CA ALA A 185 -16.46 -17.78 -21.39
C ALA A 185 -16.88 -17.55 -22.83
N LEU A 186 -17.90 -18.28 -23.29
CA LEU A 186 -18.46 -18.14 -24.64
C LEU A 186 -19.34 -16.89 -24.81
N TYR A 187 -19.82 -16.31 -23.70
CA TYR A 187 -20.70 -15.14 -23.74
C TYR A 187 -19.88 -13.86 -23.59
N PRO A 188 -20.03 -12.86 -24.47
CA PRO A 188 -19.31 -11.58 -24.34
C PRO A 188 -19.81 -10.75 -23.15
N VAL A 189 -21.07 -10.97 -22.75
CA VAL A 189 -21.72 -10.29 -21.62
C VAL A 189 -22.45 -11.34 -20.79
N ILE A 190 -22.21 -11.32 -19.48
CA ILE A 190 -22.77 -12.28 -18.51
C ILE A 190 -23.81 -11.55 -17.67
N ALA A 191 -25.03 -12.09 -17.58
CA ALA A 191 -26.04 -11.57 -16.68
C ALA A 191 -25.81 -12.09 -15.25
N GLU A 192 -26.23 -11.32 -14.23
CA GLU A 192 -26.06 -11.68 -12.82
C GLU A 192 -26.66 -13.05 -12.48
N LYS A 193 -27.83 -13.37 -13.08
CA LYS A 193 -28.47 -14.68 -12.95
C LYS A 193 -27.67 -15.85 -13.53
N ASP A 194 -26.76 -15.59 -14.47
CA ASP A 194 -25.93 -16.64 -15.09
C ASP A 194 -24.78 -17.05 -14.15
N LEU A 195 -24.55 -16.29 -13.08
CA LEU A 195 -23.61 -16.60 -12.01
C LEU A 195 -24.23 -17.42 -10.88
N ASP A 196 -25.54 -17.71 -10.94
CA ASP A 196 -26.19 -18.58 -9.96
C ASP A 196 -25.54 -19.98 -9.97
N GLY A 197 -25.13 -20.44 -8.79
CA GLY A 197 -24.37 -21.70 -8.64
C GLY A 197 -22.87 -21.59 -8.92
N TYR A 198 -22.35 -20.39 -9.22
CA TYR A 198 -20.92 -20.12 -9.26
C TYR A 198 -20.41 -19.63 -7.92
N ILE A 199 -19.14 -19.89 -7.62
CA ILE A 199 -18.45 -19.46 -6.40
C ILE A 199 -17.73 -18.15 -6.67
N GLU A 200 -18.04 -17.11 -5.90
CA GLU A 200 -17.36 -15.82 -5.98
C GLU A 200 -16.05 -15.87 -5.17
N ILE A 201 -14.91 -15.57 -5.82
CA ILE A 201 -13.64 -15.37 -5.13
C ILE A 201 -13.53 -13.89 -4.73
N VAL A 202 -13.31 -13.63 -3.44
CA VAL A 202 -13.32 -12.28 -2.85
C VAL A 202 -12.04 -12.05 -2.05
N HIS A 203 -11.52 -10.81 -2.06
CA HIS A 203 -10.45 -10.44 -1.14
C HIS A 203 -10.98 -10.24 0.27
N GLY A 204 -10.45 -11.01 1.24
CA GLY A 204 -10.91 -11.03 2.62
C GLY A 204 -10.53 -9.80 3.45
N ASP A 205 -9.71 -8.89 2.92
CA ASP A 205 -9.28 -7.65 3.58
C ASP A 205 -9.96 -6.40 2.99
N THR A 206 -11.05 -6.55 2.27
CA THR A 206 -11.81 -5.41 1.72
C THR A 206 -12.56 -4.71 2.85
N GLN A 207 -12.25 -3.45 3.11
CA GLN A 207 -12.97 -2.61 4.07
C GLN A 207 -13.99 -1.73 3.39
N LEU A 208 -15.18 -1.62 4.00
CA LEU A 208 -16.20 -0.64 3.66
C LEU A 208 -15.83 0.74 4.23
N PRO A 209 -16.36 1.84 3.67
CA PRO A 209 -16.16 3.18 4.20
C PRO A 209 -16.62 3.35 5.67
N SER A 210 -17.55 2.53 6.14
CA SER A 210 -18.00 2.48 7.55
C SER A 210 -16.91 2.00 8.53
N GLY A 211 -15.75 1.54 8.03
CA GLY A 211 -14.69 0.94 8.84
C GLY A 211 -14.94 -0.54 9.15
N GLU A 212 -16.10 -1.06 8.80
CA GLU A 212 -16.39 -2.48 8.88
C GLU A 212 -15.62 -3.21 7.77
N TYR A 213 -14.97 -4.29 8.11
CA TYR A 213 -14.53 -5.23 7.10
C TYR A 213 -15.77 -5.83 6.45
N LEU A 214 -15.69 -6.19 5.17
CA LEU A 214 -16.61 -7.16 4.61
C LEU A 214 -16.42 -8.44 5.46
N GLU A 215 -17.08 -8.45 6.63
CA GLU A 215 -16.97 -9.57 7.54
C GLU A 215 -17.43 -10.81 6.80
N LEU A 216 -16.62 -11.86 6.91
CA LEU A 216 -17.15 -13.22 6.88
C LEU A 216 -18.38 -13.20 7.77
N PRO A 217 -19.62 -13.35 7.26
CA PRO A 217 -20.75 -13.50 8.14
C PRO A 217 -20.46 -14.70 9.03
N PRO A 218 -20.40 -14.54 10.37
CA PRO A 218 -20.01 -15.60 11.29
C PRO A 218 -20.87 -16.85 11.17
N ASP A 219 -22.04 -16.74 10.54
CA ASP A 219 -23.04 -17.79 10.39
C ASP A 219 -23.64 -17.84 8.99
N GLY A 220 -22.84 -17.78 7.93
CA GLY A 220 -23.35 -17.99 6.57
C GLY A 220 -24.64 -17.20 6.30
N GLY A 221 -24.61 -15.89 6.58
CA GLY A 221 -25.80 -15.04 6.49
C GLY A 221 -26.52 -15.23 5.17
N ARG A 222 -27.73 -15.74 5.24
CA ARG A 222 -28.63 -16.09 4.12
C ARG A 222 -29.13 -14.85 3.32
N GLY A 223 -28.28 -13.85 3.15
CA GLY A 223 -28.63 -12.62 2.43
C GLY A 223 -27.98 -12.43 1.07
N SER A 224 -26.94 -13.22 0.73
CA SER A 224 -26.33 -13.28 -0.61
C SER A 224 -26.29 -14.74 -1.05
N GLN A 225 -26.98 -15.07 -2.13
CA GLN A 225 -27.15 -16.45 -2.62
C GLN A 225 -25.88 -17.06 -3.24
N ALA A 226 -24.75 -16.35 -3.27
CA ALA A 226 -23.52 -16.85 -3.89
C ALA A 226 -22.59 -17.45 -2.83
N ASP A 227 -22.11 -18.67 -3.09
CA ASP A 227 -21.00 -19.27 -2.34
C ASP A 227 -19.75 -18.41 -2.54
N ARG A 228 -18.92 -18.26 -1.48
CA ARG A 228 -17.73 -17.39 -1.52
C ARG A 228 -16.49 -18.09 -1.00
N ILE A 229 -15.37 -17.84 -1.69
CA ILE A 229 -14.02 -18.16 -1.21
C ILE A 229 -13.28 -16.85 -0.93
N TYR A 230 -12.83 -16.67 0.30
CA TYR A 230 -12.06 -15.50 0.71
C TYR A 230 -10.58 -15.77 0.58
N VAL A 231 -9.87 -14.92 -0.17
CA VAL A 231 -8.42 -15.00 -0.37
C VAL A 231 -7.75 -13.71 0.09
N CYS A 232 -6.55 -13.80 0.66
CA CYS A 232 -5.75 -12.64 1.02
C CYS A 232 -4.61 -12.42 0.01
N GLU A 233 -4.09 -13.53 -0.55
CA GLU A 233 -2.95 -13.52 -1.46
C GLU A 233 -3.40 -13.56 -2.92
N ARG A 234 -2.74 -12.74 -3.76
CA ARG A 234 -3.08 -12.66 -5.18
C ARG A 234 -2.76 -13.91 -5.98
N GLY A 235 -1.69 -14.64 -5.62
CA GLY A 235 -1.31 -15.88 -6.29
C GLY A 235 -2.44 -16.91 -6.26
N SER A 236 -3.00 -17.15 -5.08
CA SER A 236 -4.08 -18.11 -4.86
C SER A 236 -5.34 -17.84 -5.69
N GLN A 237 -5.66 -16.56 -5.96
CA GLN A 237 -6.85 -16.23 -6.76
C GLN A 237 -6.78 -16.74 -8.20
N PHE A 238 -5.60 -16.67 -8.83
CA PHE A 238 -5.44 -17.10 -10.23
C PHE A 238 -5.46 -18.62 -10.33
N ASP A 239 -4.84 -19.32 -9.36
CA ASP A 239 -4.89 -20.79 -9.30
C ASP A 239 -6.33 -21.30 -9.09
N LEU A 240 -7.08 -20.67 -8.17
CA LEU A 240 -8.47 -21.01 -7.93
C LEU A 240 -9.33 -20.78 -9.19
N LEU A 241 -9.18 -19.62 -9.84
CA LEU A 241 -9.93 -19.32 -11.07
C LEU A 241 -9.60 -20.26 -12.22
N ALA A 242 -8.33 -20.68 -12.34
CA ALA A 242 -7.89 -21.54 -13.43
C ALA A 242 -8.25 -23.03 -13.20
N MET A 243 -8.23 -23.49 -11.94
CA MET A 243 -8.29 -24.92 -11.61
C MET A 243 -9.59 -25.36 -10.95
N VAL A 244 -10.35 -24.46 -10.34
CA VAL A 244 -11.62 -24.77 -9.69
C VAL A 244 -12.79 -24.42 -10.61
N PRO A 245 -13.57 -25.40 -11.07
CA PRO A 245 -14.72 -25.13 -11.95
C PRO A 245 -15.76 -24.23 -11.27
N HIS A 246 -16.51 -23.49 -12.08
CA HIS A 246 -17.61 -22.62 -11.61
C HIS A 246 -17.16 -21.57 -10.59
N THR A 247 -15.93 -21.02 -10.75
CA THR A 247 -15.46 -19.88 -9.96
C THR A 247 -15.41 -18.63 -10.84
N TYR A 248 -15.61 -17.47 -10.20
CA TYR A 248 -15.45 -16.16 -10.84
C TYR A 248 -14.97 -15.11 -9.84
N MET A 249 -14.51 -13.98 -10.35
CA MET A 249 -14.09 -12.84 -9.53
C MET A 249 -14.39 -11.52 -10.25
N TRP A 250 -14.75 -10.49 -9.49
CA TRP A 250 -14.83 -9.12 -9.99
C TRP A 250 -13.47 -8.44 -9.97
N VAL A 251 -13.01 -7.96 -11.11
CA VAL A 251 -11.68 -7.37 -11.27
C VAL A 251 -11.70 -6.11 -12.14
N SER A 252 -10.65 -5.27 -12.00
CA SER A 252 -10.36 -4.21 -12.98
C SER A 252 -9.97 -4.79 -14.33
N PRO A 253 -10.00 -4.01 -15.42
CA PRO A 253 -9.45 -4.43 -16.70
C PRO A 253 -8.04 -5.00 -16.54
N MET A 254 -7.75 -6.08 -17.25
CA MET A 254 -6.48 -6.80 -17.18
C MET A 254 -5.81 -6.81 -18.56
N PRO A 255 -4.47 -6.66 -18.61
CA PRO A 255 -3.71 -6.81 -19.85
C PRO A 255 -3.93 -8.20 -20.46
N LYS A 256 -4.08 -8.25 -21.77
CA LYS A 256 -4.31 -9.49 -22.52
C LYS A 256 -3.25 -10.56 -22.23
N GLN A 257 -1.99 -10.17 -22.16
CA GLN A 257 -0.86 -11.06 -21.83
C GLN A 257 -1.02 -11.73 -20.45
N THR A 258 -1.62 -11.03 -19.48
CA THR A 258 -1.89 -11.60 -18.15
C THR A 258 -3.01 -12.63 -18.21
N LEU A 259 -4.08 -12.33 -18.95
CA LEU A 259 -5.19 -13.27 -19.17
C LEU A 259 -4.71 -14.56 -19.85
N GLU A 260 -3.95 -14.43 -20.93
CA GLU A 260 -3.38 -15.56 -21.68
C GLU A 260 -2.47 -16.43 -20.80
N ARG A 261 -1.61 -15.79 -19.99
CA ARG A 261 -0.69 -16.51 -19.07
C ARG A 261 -1.40 -17.45 -18.11
N TYR A 262 -2.57 -17.03 -17.60
CA TYR A 262 -3.31 -17.81 -16.60
C TYR A 262 -4.48 -18.59 -17.19
N GLY A 263 -4.69 -18.57 -18.51
CA GLY A 263 -5.82 -19.24 -19.15
C GLY A 263 -7.18 -18.66 -18.70
N LEU A 264 -7.24 -17.35 -18.51
CA LEU A 264 -8.42 -16.64 -18.01
C LEU A 264 -9.00 -15.72 -19.08
N VAL A 265 -10.27 -15.39 -18.92
CA VAL A 265 -10.96 -14.42 -19.77
C VAL A 265 -11.74 -13.43 -18.92
N GLN A 266 -11.86 -12.19 -19.41
CA GLN A 266 -12.73 -11.17 -18.85
C GLN A 266 -14.00 -11.01 -19.68
N ARG A 267 -15.13 -10.78 -18.99
CA ARG A 267 -16.42 -10.53 -19.59
C ARG A 267 -17.12 -9.35 -18.93
N SER A 268 -17.85 -8.58 -19.70
CA SER A 268 -18.69 -7.52 -19.17
C SER A 268 -19.90 -8.11 -18.46
N SER A 269 -20.47 -7.38 -17.49
CA SER A 269 -21.71 -7.75 -16.82
C SER A 269 -22.90 -7.03 -17.46
N ALA A 270 -24.00 -7.77 -17.71
CA ALA A 270 -25.30 -7.19 -18.01
C ALA A 270 -26.05 -7.02 -16.70
N GLY A 271 -26.06 -5.84 -16.14
CA GLY A 271 -26.74 -5.58 -14.87
C GLY A 271 -26.15 -4.40 -14.14
N ARG A 272 -25.96 -4.55 -12.84
CA ARG A 272 -25.42 -3.48 -12.00
C ARG A 272 -23.96 -3.21 -12.36
N SER A 273 -23.71 -2.11 -13.09
CA SER A 273 -22.36 -1.62 -13.31
C SER A 273 -21.74 -1.21 -11.99
N ARG A 274 -20.61 -1.83 -11.65
CA ARG A 274 -19.78 -1.42 -10.49
C ARG A 274 -18.68 -0.50 -11.00
N LYS A 275 -18.97 0.80 -11.06
CA LYS A 275 -18.00 1.80 -11.49
C LYS A 275 -16.99 2.04 -10.38
N MET A 276 -15.74 1.82 -10.71
CA MET A 276 -14.61 1.93 -9.80
C MET A 276 -13.69 3.07 -10.22
N LYS A 277 -13.00 3.64 -9.26
CA LYS A 277 -12.00 4.66 -9.50
C LYS A 277 -10.73 4.36 -8.71
N ASP A 278 -9.59 4.51 -9.40
CA ASP A 278 -8.26 4.43 -8.79
C ASP A 278 -7.66 5.84 -8.74
N LEU A 279 -7.21 6.26 -7.54
CA LEU A 279 -6.52 7.53 -7.33
C LEU A 279 -5.08 7.27 -6.86
N LEU A 280 -4.13 7.95 -7.48
CA LEU A 280 -2.79 8.13 -6.92
C LEU A 280 -2.87 9.14 -5.79
N VAL A 281 -2.33 8.79 -4.61
CA VAL A 281 -2.40 9.60 -3.39
C VAL A 281 -1.00 9.81 -2.81
N TYR A 282 -0.72 11.02 -2.31
CA TYR A 282 0.57 11.38 -1.71
C TYR A 282 0.41 12.59 -0.77
N GLN A 283 1.40 12.83 0.11
CA GLN A 283 1.41 14.00 0.99
C GLN A 283 1.64 15.28 0.18
N MET A 284 1.08 16.42 0.62
CA MET A 284 1.17 17.71 -0.07
C MET A 284 2.62 18.16 -0.32
N GLU A 285 3.51 17.91 0.63
CA GLU A 285 4.93 18.26 0.54
C GLU A 285 5.77 17.23 -0.22
N HIS A 286 5.18 16.09 -0.61
CA HIS A 286 5.91 15.02 -1.26
C HIS A 286 6.34 15.43 -2.67
N ARG A 287 7.65 15.53 -2.87
CA ARG A 287 8.26 15.74 -4.18
C ARG A 287 8.55 14.40 -4.83
N LYS A 288 7.80 14.09 -5.89
CA LYS A 288 7.99 12.85 -6.65
C LYS A 288 9.41 12.79 -7.22
N ASN A 289 10.17 11.77 -6.84
CA ASN A 289 11.50 11.51 -7.35
C ASN A 289 11.47 10.98 -8.80
N ARG A 290 12.64 10.74 -9.40
CA ARG A 290 12.76 10.28 -10.79
C ARG A 290 12.06 8.92 -11.00
N SER A 291 12.29 7.96 -10.13
CA SER A 291 11.71 6.61 -10.21
C SER A 291 10.19 6.64 -10.09
N GLU A 292 9.66 7.47 -9.18
CA GLU A 292 8.21 7.66 -9.01
C GLU A 292 7.56 8.27 -10.25
N LYS A 293 8.19 9.30 -10.85
CA LYS A 293 7.71 9.91 -12.10
C LYS A 293 7.72 8.92 -13.25
N ALA A 294 8.80 8.14 -13.39
CA ALA A 294 8.93 7.14 -14.45
C ALA A 294 7.87 6.04 -14.31
N PHE A 295 7.62 5.56 -13.09
CA PHE A 295 6.55 4.59 -12.83
C PHE A 295 5.16 5.16 -13.17
N ILE A 296 4.87 6.41 -12.76
CA ILE A 296 3.59 7.07 -13.04
C ILE A 296 3.36 7.21 -14.55
N GLU A 297 4.39 7.55 -15.32
CA GLU A 297 4.29 7.62 -16.78
C GLU A 297 4.02 6.24 -17.42
N MET A 298 4.69 5.19 -16.95
CA MET A 298 4.39 3.82 -17.38
C MET A 298 2.94 3.42 -17.05
N LEU A 299 2.48 3.79 -15.84
CA LEU A 299 1.10 3.52 -15.41
C LEU A 299 0.06 4.22 -16.29
N LYS A 300 0.32 5.48 -16.68
CA LYS A 300 -0.54 6.22 -17.60
C LYS A 300 -0.57 5.57 -19.00
N GLY A 301 0.56 5.09 -19.47
CA GLY A 301 0.68 4.43 -20.78
C GLY A 301 0.00 3.07 -20.88
N THR A 302 -0.30 2.40 -19.76
CA THR A 302 -0.99 1.09 -19.76
C THR A 302 -2.51 1.19 -19.76
N ARG A 303 -3.09 2.38 -19.82
CA ARG A 303 -4.56 2.56 -19.86
C ARG A 303 -5.19 2.09 -21.15
N ASP A 304 -4.44 2.13 -22.24
CA ASP A 304 -4.94 1.90 -23.62
C ASP A 304 -4.52 0.50 -24.17
N GLU A 305 -3.82 -0.31 -23.36
CA GLU A 305 -3.39 -1.69 -23.68
C GLU A 305 -4.30 -2.74 -23.02
#